data_ade6b16bf23a675343bcae77278be6a7
#
_entry.id   ade6b16bf23a675343bcae77278be6a7
#
_cell.length_a   1.000
_cell.length_b   1.000
_cell.length_c   1.000
_cell.angle_alpha   90.00
_cell.angle_beta   90.00
_cell.angle_gamma   90.00
#
_symmetry.space_group_name_H-M   'P 1'
#
loop_
_entity.id
_entity.type
_entity.pdbx_description
1 polymer ?
#
loop_
_entity_poly.entity_id
_entity_poly.type
_entity_poly.pdbx_seq_one_letter_code
_entity_poly.pdbx_strand_id
1 'polypeptide(L)'
;MGLLRSVKDVPNIDYYEYKENTYYNNYVYRAKMFIPGASYTYYAKTPEGLTERLNATGYRSIRPGRKTEILEHINELNNFIAWRNKHQKKGYASFRVEGEYISVYSNDLDLLLTLKDITPEVKLTEVKLEQFAGTKYYVNEPKHKYRIYLKSAIVDDKTFIKDLYETINKSKELVASKPLRLWLYGYMKDRGLQSHPWRYNWASSSHSIDYDNESTLSYLMLMYGHMLGKRYKLEKRPIPV
;
A
#
# COMPACT_ATOMS: atom_id res chain seq x y z
N MET A 1 -7.46 19.32 -23.21
CA MET A 1 -7.89 20.12 -22.03
C MET A 1 -8.97 19.32 -21.32
N GLY A 2 -8.59 18.50 -20.33
CA GLY A 2 -9.52 17.77 -19.49
C GLY A 2 -9.94 18.64 -18.32
N LEU A 3 -11.22 18.95 -18.23
CA LEU A 3 -11.81 19.69 -17.12
C LEU A 3 -11.52 18.97 -15.81
N LEU A 4 -10.78 19.60 -14.92
CA LEU A 4 -10.69 19.24 -13.51
C LEU A 4 -12.11 19.35 -12.93
N ARG A 5 -12.79 18.22 -12.78
CA ARG A 5 -14.05 18.18 -12.02
C ARG A 5 -13.73 18.44 -10.56
N SER A 6 -14.41 19.42 -9.97
CA SER A 6 -14.28 19.71 -8.55
C SER A 6 -14.77 18.52 -7.72
N VAL A 7 -14.28 18.40 -6.48
CA VAL A 7 -14.71 17.33 -5.54
C VAL A 7 -16.23 17.30 -5.33
N LYS A 8 -16.92 18.40 -5.66
CA LYS A 8 -18.39 18.52 -5.58
C LYS A 8 -19.13 17.77 -6.71
N ASP A 9 -18.46 17.32 -7.77
CA ASP A 9 -19.10 16.82 -8.98
C ASP A 9 -19.30 15.28 -9.01
N VAL A 10 -18.74 14.55 -8.03
CA VAL A 10 -18.98 13.10 -7.90
C VAL A 10 -19.54 12.82 -6.51
N PRO A 11 -20.87 12.82 -6.35
CA PRO A 11 -21.49 12.44 -5.09
C PRO A 11 -20.99 11.02 -4.72
N ASN A 12 -20.60 10.83 -3.45
CA ASN A 12 -20.19 9.56 -2.86
C ASN A 12 -18.69 9.16 -2.95
N ILE A 13 -17.79 9.99 -3.44
CA ILE A 13 -16.35 9.75 -3.30
C ILE A 13 -15.86 10.44 -2.04
N ASP A 14 -15.29 9.67 -1.10
CA ASP A 14 -14.74 10.18 0.16
C ASP A 14 -13.34 10.74 -0.01
N TYR A 15 -12.53 10.11 -0.89
CA TYR A 15 -11.12 10.46 -1.08
C TYR A 15 -10.68 10.34 -2.53
N TYR A 16 -9.69 11.17 -2.90
CA TYR A 16 -8.90 10.99 -4.11
C TYR A 16 -7.50 10.50 -3.76
N GLU A 17 -7.03 9.44 -4.44
CA GLU A 17 -5.63 9.00 -4.39
C GLU A 17 -4.95 9.37 -5.70
N TYR A 18 -3.87 10.15 -5.62
CA TYR A 18 -3.06 10.49 -6.78
C TYR A 18 -1.97 9.45 -6.97
N LYS A 19 -1.97 8.77 -8.10
CA LYS A 19 -1.06 7.67 -8.43
C LYS A 19 -0.62 7.71 -9.90
N GLU A 20 0.52 7.10 -10.20
CA GLU A 20 0.98 6.91 -11.57
C GLU A 20 0.13 5.89 -12.34
N ASN A 21 -0.40 4.91 -11.65
CA ASN A 21 -1.21 3.84 -12.22
C ASN A 21 -2.49 3.64 -11.41
N THR A 22 -3.51 3.12 -12.05
CA THR A 22 -4.72 2.64 -11.39
C THR A 22 -4.42 1.46 -10.45
N TYR A 23 -5.36 1.09 -9.59
CA TYR A 23 -5.20 -0.11 -8.76
C TYR A 23 -5.01 -1.36 -9.64
N TYR A 24 -3.94 -2.09 -9.39
CA TYR A 24 -3.55 -3.27 -10.18
C TYR A 24 -3.45 -2.99 -11.69
N ASN A 25 -3.15 -1.74 -12.09
CA ASN A 25 -3.13 -1.25 -13.47
C ASN A 25 -4.47 -1.41 -14.22
N ASN A 26 -5.58 -1.58 -13.51
CA ASN A 26 -6.87 -1.88 -14.12
C ASN A 26 -8.05 -1.10 -13.50
N TYR A 27 -8.06 -0.85 -12.19
CA TYR A 27 -9.23 -0.31 -11.50
C TYR A 27 -9.03 1.13 -11.07
N VAL A 28 -10.05 1.97 -11.31
CA VAL A 28 -10.04 3.40 -10.96
C VAL A 28 -10.58 3.62 -9.54
N TYR A 29 -11.53 2.80 -9.11
CA TYR A 29 -12.18 2.97 -7.81
C TYR A 29 -11.79 1.89 -6.82
N ARG A 30 -11.75 2.26 -5.54
CA ARG A 30 -11.61 1.34 -4.41
C ARG A 30 -12.66 1.66 -3.35
N ALA A 31 -13.38 0.64 -2.91
CA ALA A 31 -14.14 0.65 -1.67
C ALA A 31 -13.33 -0.01 -0.56
N LYS A 32 -13.19 0.63 0.60
CA LYS A 32 -12.55 0.05 1.78
C LYS A 32 -13.56 0.03 2.91
N MET A 33 -13.74 -1.14 3.52
CA MET A 33 -14.62 -1.35 4.66
C MET A 33 -13.88 -2.08 5.78
N PHE A 34 -14.29 -1.81 7.00
CA PHE A 34 -13.82 -2.50 8.19
C PHE A 34 -14.92 -3.43 8.67
N ILE A 35 -14.64 -4.72 8.79
CA ILE A 35 -15.57 -5.71 9.34
C ILE A 35 -14.75 -6.65 10.24
N PRO A 36 -15.01 -6.70 11.55
CA PRO A 36 -14.39 -7.67 12.44
C PRO A 36 -14.52 -9.09 11.90
N GLY A 37 -13.37 -9.79 11.81
CA GLY A 37 -13.36 -11.14 11.23
C GLY A 37 -13.26 -11.23 9.72
N ALA A 38 -13.05 -10.12 9.00
CA ALA A 38 -12.94 -10.10 7.54
C ALA A 38 -11.94 -11.13 6.98
N SER A 39 -10.81 -11.39 7.68
CA SER A 39 -9.82 -12.38 7.29
C SER A 39 -10.37 -13.80 7.10
N TYR A 40 -11.46 -14.15 7.79
CA TYR A 40 -12.09 -15.45 7.64
C TYR A 40 -12.85 -15.59 6.32
N THR A 41 -13.29 -14.48 5.73
CA THR A 41 -13.98 -14.48 4.43
C THR A 41 -13.07 -14.89 3.27
N TYR A 42 -11.74 -14.72 3.42
CA TYR A 42 -10.79 -15.06 2.37
C TYR A 42 -10.89 -16.52 1.94
N TYR A 43 -11.07 -17.42 2.89
CA TYR A 43 -11.13 -18.85 2.65
C TYR A 43 -12.57 -19.40 2.62
N ALA A 44 -13.56 -18.64 3.10
CA ALA A 44 -14.95 -19.05 3.08
C ALA A 44 -15.54 -18.85 1.68
N LYS A 45 -15.97 -19.93 1.03
CA LYS A 45 -16.62 -19.86 -0.29
C LYS A 45 -18.11 -19.56 -0.19
N THR A 46 -18.73 -19.91 0.93
CA THR A 46 -20.17 -19.70 1.21
C THR A 46 -20.35 -19.15 2.62
N PRO A 47 -21.52 -18.53 2.93
CA PRO A 47 -21.87 -18.14 4.29
C PRO A 47 -21.82 -19.29 5.30
N GLU A 48 -22.31 -20.47 4.90
CA GLU A 48 -22.31 -21.68 5.74
C GLU A 48 -20.86 -22.11 6.04
N GLY A 49 -19.98 -22.08 5.05
CA GLY A 49 -18.56 -22.39 5.20
C GLY A 49 -17.82 -21.43 6.11
N LEU A 50 -18.29 -20.18 6.25
CA LEU A 50 -17.77 -19.24 7.26
C LEU A 50 -18.15 -19.67 8.66
N THR A 51 -19.43 -20.02 8.87
CA THR A 51 -19.96 -20.48 10.17
C THR A 51 -19.28 -21.77 10.61
N GLU A 52 -19.11 -22.73 9.71
CA GLU A 52 -18.39 -23.96 9.97
C GLU A 52 -16.94 -23.69 10.42
N ARG A 53 -16.24 -22.78 9.75
CA ARG A 53 -14.89 -22.39 10.11
C ARG A 53 -14.82 -21.76 11.49
N LEU A 54 -15.74 -20.84 11.83
CA LEU A 54 -15.79 -20.21 13.14
C LEU A 54 -16.08 -21.21 14.27
N ASN A 55 -16.76 -22.31 13.95
CA ASN A 55 -17.09 -23.37 14.90
C ASN A 55 -16.08 -24.52 14.93
N ALA A 56 -15.21 -24.64 13.90
CA ALA A 56 -14.23 -25.70 13.84
C ALA A 56 -13.25 -25.66 15.02
N THR A 57 -12.96 -26.82 15.58
CA THR A 57 -12.11 -27.01 16.76
C THR A 57 -10.67 -26.48 16.60
N GLY A 58 -10.22 -26.29 15.36
CA GLY A 58 -8.91 -25.68 15.04
C GLY A 58 -8.77 -24.20 15.39
N TYR A 59 -9.86 -23.48 15.63
CA TYR A 59 -9.87 -22.08 16.03
C TYR A 59 -9.74 -21.85 17.56
N ARG A 60 -9.14 -22.79 18.28
CA ARG A 60 -8.82 -22.64 19.71
C ARG A 60 -7.91 -21.43 20.00
N SER A 61 -7.30 -20.84 18.98
CA SER A 61 -6.48 -19.64 19.10
C SER A 61 -7.27 -18.34 19.10
N ILE A 62 -8.57 -18.34 18.76
CA ILE A 62 -9.37 -17.11 18.83
C ILE A 62 -9.71 -16.87 20.31
N ARG A 63 -9.24 -15.73 20.83
CA ARG A 63 -9.62 -15.30 22.18
C ARG A 63 -11.15 -15.24 22.31
N PRO A 64 -11.74 -15.71 23.43
CA PRO A 64 -13.21 -15.80 23.56
C PRO A 64 -13.96 -14.52 23.21
N GLY A 65 -13.50 -13.36 23.69
CA GLY A 65 -14.10 -12.05 23.36
C GLY A 65 -14.00 -11.72 21.86
N ARG A 66 -12.98 -12.17 21.18
CA ARG A 66 -12.83 -11.96 19.72
C ARG A 66 -13.83 -12.76 18.90
N LYS A 67 -14.19 -13.97 19.35
CA LYS A 67 -15.22 -14.78 18.69
C LYS A 67 -16.58 -14.10 18.80
N THR A 68 -16.92 -13.56 19.95
CA THR A 68 -18.17 -12.81 20.16
C THR A 68 -18.25 -11.61 19.21
N GLU A 69 -17.20 -10.80 19.15
CA GLU A 69 -17.13 -9.65 18.24
C GLU A 69 -17.33 -10.04 16.76
N ILE A 70 -16.71 -11.15 16.31
CA ILE A 70 -16.89 -11.64 14.93
C ILE A 70 -18.33 -12.10 14.70
N LEU A 71 -18.95 -12.76 15.68
CA LEU A 71 -20.33 -13.23 15.58
C LEU A 71 -21.35 -12.06 15.52
N GLU A 72 -21.07 -10.94 16.17
CA GLU A 72 -21.87 -9.72 16.04
C GLU A 72 -21.90 -9.18 14.60
N HIS A 73 -20.83 -9.39 13.83
CA HIS A 73 -20.71 -8.98 12.43
C HIS A 73 -20.92 -10.10 11.41
N ILE A 74 -21.47 -11.24 11.84
CA ILE A 74 -21.59 -12.43 10.97
C ILE A 74 -22.47 -12.17 9.73
N ASN A 75 -23.52 -11.35 9.88
CA ASN A 75 -24.40 -10.98 8.78
C ASN A 75 -23.66 -10.15 7.72
N GLU A 76 -22.87 -9.18 8.13
CA GLU A 76 -22.05 -8.37 7.22
C GLU A 76 -21.04 -9.23 6.46
N LEU A 77 -20.37 -10.15 7.16
CA LEU A 77 -19.43 -11.08 6.56
C LEU A 77 -20.12 -12.02 5.54
N ASN A 78 -21.28 -12.54 5.87
CA ASN A 78 -22.08 -13.39 4.99
C ASN A 78 -22.57 -12.63 3.76
N ASN A 79 -23.08 -11.42 3.95
CA ASN A 79 -23.50 -10.53 2.87
C ASN A 79 -22.33 -10.19 1.94
N PHE A 80 -21.15 -9.94 2.48
CA PHE A 80 -19.96 -9.73 1.67
C PHE A 80 -19.58 -10.98 0.86
N ILE A 81 -19.63 -12.17 1.44
CA ILE A 81 -19.35 -13.43 0.72
C ILE A 81 -20.36 -13.60 -0.43
N ALA A 82 -21.64 -13.38 -0.19
CA ALA A 82 -22.68 -13.46 -1.22
C ALA A 82 -22.43 -12.42 -2.33
N TRP A 83 -22.19 -11.16 -1.97
CA TRP A 83 -21.86 -10.07 -2.88
C TRP A 83 -20.63 -10.42 -3.73
N ARG A 84 -19.53 -10.85 -3.09
CA ARG A 84 -18.31 -11.28 -3.76
C ARG A 84 -18.55 -12.37 -4.78
N ASN A 85 -19.27 -13.43 -4.40
CA ASN A 85 -19.54 -14.57 -5.27
C ASN A 85 -20.36 -14.17 -6.49
N LYS A 86 -21.26 -13.19 -6.34
CA LYS A 86 -22.08 -12.65 -7.44
C LYS A 86 -21.24 -11.85 -8.44
N HIS A 87 -20.28 -11.08 -7.97
CA HIS A 87 -19.62 -10.06 -8.80
C HIS A 87 -18.19 -10.45 -9.23
N GLN A 88 -17.44 -11.21 -8.42
CA GLN A 88 -16.09 -11.63 -8.75
C GLN A 88 -16.04 -12.57 -9.96
N LYS A 89 -16.96 -13.53 -10.06
CA LYS A 89 -17.03 -14.49 -11.18
C LYS A 89 -17.19 -13.83 -12.55
N LYS A 90 -17.71 -12.62 -12.59
CA LYS A 90 -17.94 -11.86 -13.82
C LYS A 90 -16.77 -10.94 -14.18
N GLY A 91 -15.71 -10.90 -13.37
CA GLY A 91 -14.54 -10.03 -13.60
C GLY A 91 -14.81 -8.54 -13.35
N TYR A 92 -15.97 -8.17 -12.79
CA TYR A 92 -16.33 -6.77 -12.57
C TYR A 92 -15.61 -6.13 -11.38
N ALA A 93 -15.16 -6.95 -10.44
CA ALA A 93 -14.46 -6.49 -9.26
C ALA A 93 -13.35 -7.44 -8.83
N SER A 94 -12.32 -6.89 -8.22
CA SER A 94 -11.28 -7.62 -7.48
C SER A 94 -11.36 -7.25 -6.01
N PHE A 95 -10.85 -8.09 -5.12
CA PHE A 95 -10.84 -7.77 -3.71
C PHE A 95 -9.55 -8.24 -3.03
N ARG A 96 -9.22 -7.58 -1.93
CA ARG A 96 -8.11 -7.92 -1.04
C ARG A 96 -8.56 -7.80 0.41
N VAL A 97 -8.20 -8.79 1.20
CA VAL A 97 -8.46 -8.79 2.64
C VAL A 97 -7.14 -8.65 3.39
N GLU A 98 -7.06 -7.67 4.27
CA GLU A 98 -5.89 -7.38 5.11
C GLU A 98 -6.36 -7.20 6.57
N GLY A 99 -6.20 -8.26 7.34
CA GLY A 99 -6.71 -8.29 8.72
C GLY A 99 -8.24 -8.16 8.73
N GLU A 100 -8.74 -7.06 9.24
CA GLU A 100 -10.18 -6.75 9.34
C GLU A 100 -10.67 -5.81 8.24
N TYR A 101 -9.77 -5.42 7.35
CA TYR A 101 -10.12 -4.57 6.23
C TYR A 101 -10.34 -5.38 4.96
N ILE A 102 -11.43 -5.06 4.27
CA ILE A 102 -11.72 -5.53 2.92
C ILE A 102 -11.58 -4.34 1.98
N SER A 103 -10.76 -4.49 0.96
CA SER A 103 -10.67 -3.53 -0.14
C SER A 103 -11.24 -4.17 -1.39
N VAL A 104 -12.21 -3.53 -2.01
CA VAL A 104 -12.81 -3.96 -3.28
C VAL A 104 -12.48 -2.94 -4.34
N TYR A 105 -12.07 -3.41 -5.52
CA TYR A 105 -11.61 -2.60 -6.64
C TYR A 105 -12.50 -2.84 -7.85
N SER A 106 -12.95 -1.76 -8.51
CA SER A 106 -13.78 -1.82 -9.71
C SER A 106 -13.61 -0.55 -10.55
N ASN A 107 -14.04 -0.63 -11.81
CA ASN A 107 -14.25 0.55 -12.65
C ASN A 107 -15.71 1.02 -12.62
N ASP A 108 -16.57 0.27 -11.97
CA ASP A 108 -17.97 0.57 -11.78
C ASP A 108 -18.19 1.11 -10.36
N LEU A 109 -18.45 2.42 -10.26
CA LEU A 109 -18.68 3.09 -8.99
C LEU A 109 -20.03 2.66 -8.37
N ASP A 110 -21.07 2.49 -9.20
CA ASP A 110 -22.40 2.11 -8.72
C ASP A 110 -22.36 0.73 -8.11
N LEU A 111 -21.57 -0.19 -8.70
CA LEU A 111 -21.31 -1.49 -8.10
C LEU A 111 -20.68 -1.37 -6.71
N LEU A 112 -19.70 -0.48 -6.53
CA LEU A 112 -19.04 -0.29 -5.22
C LEU A 112 -19.96 0.38 -4.21
N LEU A 113 -20.89 1.21 -4.66
CA LEU A 113 -21.90 1.83 -3.80
C LEU A 113 -22.83 0.80 -3.14
N THR A 114 -23.11 -0.32 -3.81
CA THR A 114 -23.93 -1.41 -3.22
C THR A 114 -23.26 -2.05 -2.00
N LEU A 115 -21.98 -1.84 -1.76
CA LEU A 115 -21.32 -2.30 -0.54
C LEU A 115 -21.77 -1.55 0.71
N LYS A 116 -22.37 -0.36 0.57
CA LYS A 116 -22.98 0.38 1.67
C LYS A 116 -24.21 -0.34 2.27
N ASP A 117 -24.83 -1.23 1.51
CA ASP A 117 -25.90 -2.09 1.99
C ASP A 117 -25.39 -3.21 2.93
N ILE A 118 -24.08 -3.48 2.88
CA ILE A 118 -23.41 -4.48 3.73
C ILE A 118 -22.98 -3.84 5.03
N THR A 119 -22.31 -2.69 4.95
CA THR A 119 -21.88 -1.90 6.10
C THR A 119 -21.92 -0.41 5.75
N PRO A 120 -22.42 0.46 6.64
CA PRO A 120 -22.48 1.90 6.38
C PRO A 120 -21.09 2.56 6.32
N GLU A 121 -20.07 1.94 6.89
CA GLU A 121 -18.72 2.50 7.00
C GLU A 121 -17.83 2.23 5.77
N VAL A 122 -18.42 2.15 4.58
CA VAL A 122 -17.66 2.01 3.33
C VAL A 122 -17.03 3.35 2.97
N LYS A 123 -15.71 3.37 2.80
CA LYS A 123 -14.94 4.52 2.29
C LYS A 123 -14.59 4.32 0.83
N LEU A 124 -15.08 5.20 -0.02
CA LEU A 124 -14.86 5.16 -1.46
C LEU A 124 -13.71 6.08 -1.86
N THR A 125 -12.80 5.57 -2.66
CA THR A 125 -11.63 6.28 -3.16
C THR A 125 -11.57 6.17 -4.67
N GLU A 126 -11.35 7.29 -5.35
CA GLU A 126 -11.04 7.34 -6.78
C GLU A 126 -9.54 7.59 -6.99
N VAL A 127 -8.92 6.85 -7.89
CA VAL A 127 -7.57 7.14 -8.35
C VAL A 127 -7.63 8.24 -9.40
N LYS A 128 -6.96 9.33 -9.13
CA LYS A 128 -6.59 10.34 -10.15
C LYS A 128 -5.19 10.01 -10.64
N LEU A 129 -5.06 9.72 -11.91
CA LEU A 129 -3.75 9.53 -12.51
C LEU A 129 -2.98 10.84 -12.44
N GLU A 130 -1.80 10.82 -11.84
CA GLU A 130 -0.92 11.97 -11.84
C GLU A 130 -0.45 12.22 -13.28
N GLN A 131 -0.89 13.31 -13.87
CA GLN A 131 -0.44 13.73 -15.22
C GLN A 131 1.02 14.19 -15.22
N PHE A 132 1.61 14.38 -14.06
CA PHE A 132 2.99 14.80 -13.89
C PHE A 132 3.85 13.61 -13.47
N ALA A 133 4.37 12.88 -14.46
CA ALA A 133 5.39 11.88 -14.22
C ALA A 133 6.49 12.48 -13.35
N GLY A 134 6.71 11.89 -12.18
CA GLY A 134 7.80 12.29 -11.28
C GLY A 134 7.43 13.22 -10.12
N THR A 135 6.15 13.50 -9.84
CA THR A 135 5.75 14.24 -8.61
C THR A 135 4.96 13.34 -7.67
N LYS A 136 5.25 13.42 -6.37
CA LYS A 136 4.47 12.80 -5.30
C LYS A 136 3.88 13.85 -4.37
N TYR A 137 2.59 13.76 -4.13
CA TYR A 137 1.85 14.68 -3.28
C TYR A 137 1.66 14.14 -1.86
N TYR A 138 1.88 15.01 -0.88
CA TYR A 138 1.72 14.73 0.54
C TYR A 138 0.63 15.61 1.15
N VAL A 139 -0.04 15.10 2.19
CA VAL A 139 -1.05 15.87 2.93
C VAL A 139 -0.40 17.07 3.62
N ASN A 140 0.75 16.85 4.25
CA ASN A 140 1.55 17.89 4.89
C ASN A 140 2.70 18.31 3.98
N GLU A 141 3.27 19.49 4.24
CA GLU A 141 4.48 19.96 3.56
C GLU A 141 5.59 18.93 3.71
N PRO A 142 6.18 18.40 2.61
CA PRO A 142 7.29 17.48 2.69
C PRO A 142 8.54 18.20 3.22
N LYS A 143 9.32 17.50 4.04
CA LYS A 143 10.56 18.05 4.61
C LYS A 143 11.68 18.19 3.59
N HIS A 144 11.64 17.43 2.52
CA HIS A 144 12.61 17.42 1.44
C HIS A 144 11.93 17.63 0.10
N LYS A 145 12.69 18.14 -0.88
CA LYS A 145 12.16 18.46 -2.21
C LYS A 145 12.06 17.24 -3.13
N TYR A 146 12.90 16.25 -2.93
CA TYR A 146 13.01 15.11 -3.84
C TYR A 146 13.14 13.79 -3.10
N ARG A 147 12.71 12.72 -3.75
CA ARG A 147 12.89 11.33 -3.32
C ARG A 147 13.34 10.47 -4.48
N ILE A 148 14.37 9.66 -4.26
CA ILE A 148 14.79 8.62 -5.20
C ILE A 148 14.63 7.26 -4.55
N TYR A 149 14.08 6.32 -5.30
CA TYR A 149 13.89 4.94 -4.86
C TYR A 149 15.05 4.07 -5.32
N LEU A 150 15.38 3.05 -4.55
CA LEU A 150 16.29 2.00 -5.00
C LEU A 150 15.51 1.04 -5.92
N LYS A 151 16.18 0.49 -6.92
CA LYS A 151 15.65 -0.60 -7.74
C LYS A 151 15.55 -1.86 -6.88
N SER A 152 14.52 -2.66 -7.12
CA SER A 152 14.44 -4.00 -6.56
C SER A 152 15.52 -4.87 -7.24
N ALA A 153 16.55 -5.22 -6.50
CA ALA A 153 17.65 -6.03 -7.00
C ALA A 153 18.33 -6.80 -5.86
N ILE A 154 18.95 -7.89 -6.19
CA ILE A 154 19.90 -8.56 -5.28
C ILE A 154 21.17 -7.72 -5.27
N VAL A 155 21.68 -7.42 -4.09
CA VAL A 155 22.91 -6.66 -3.90
C VAL A 155 23.93 -7.56 -3.23
N ASP A 156 24.82 -8.09 -4.02
CA ASP A 156 25.89 -8.99 -3.52
C ASP A 156 27.15 -8.24 -3.12
N ASP A 157 27.26 -6.96 -3.49
CA ASP A 157 28.41 -6.13 -3.19
C ASP A 157 28.33 -5.53 -1.77
N LYS A 158 29.10 -6.14 -0.87
CA LYS A 158 29.23 -5.71 0.52
C LYS A 158 29.83 -4.32 0.66
N THR A 159 30.76 -3.97 -0.21
CA THR A 159 31.46 -2.68 -0.21
C THR A 159 30.45 -1.58 -0.53
N PHE A 160 29.64 -1.81 -1.55
CA PHE A 160 28.57 -0.89 -1.93
C PHE A 160 27.62 -0.57 -0.78
N ILE A 161 27.13 -1.59 -0.08
CA ILE A 161 26.16 -1.40 1.03
C ILE A 161 26.81 -0.62 2.17
N LYS A 162 28.06 -0.92 2.49
CA LYS A 162 28.83 -0.20 3.50
C LYS A 162 29.03 1.25 3.11
N ASP A 163 29.44 1.52 1.88
CA ASP A 163 29.67 2.87 1.37
C ASP A 163 28.35 3.69 1.36
N LEU A 164 27.24 3.09 0.93
CA LEU A 164 25.93 3.73 0.98
C LEU A 164 25.51 4.06 2.40
N TYR A 165 25.70 3.14 3.36
CA TYR A 165 25.42 3.37 4.77
C TYR A 165 26.25 4.52 5.34
N GLU A 166 27.56 4.54 5.07
CA GLU A 166 28.45 5.60 5.53
C GLU A 166 28.10 6.95 4.89
N THR A 167 27.82 6.97 3.59
CA THR A 167 27.41 8.17 2.86
C THR A 167 26.16 8.79 3.46
N ILE A 168 25.12 7.98 3.70
CA ILE A 168 23.86 8.47 4.30
C ILE A 168 24.10 9.00 5.72
N ASN A 169 24.89 8.30 6.53
CA ASN A 169 25.11 8.71 7.92
C ASN A 169 26.01 9.94 8.07
N LYS A 170 26.94 10.15 7.14
CA LYS A 170 27.83 11.32 7.14
C LYS A 170 27.17 12.56 6.53
N SER A 171 26.20 12.38 5.65
CA SER A 171 25.51 13.48 4.97
C SER A 171 24.38 14.04 5.83
N LYS A 172 24.32 15.37 5.95
CA LYS A 172 23.18 16.09 6.52
C LYS A 172 22.06 16.32 5.49
N GLU A 173 22.35 16.12 4.21
CA GLU A 173 21.46 16.40 3.08
C GLU A 173 20.70 15.16 2.60
N LEU A 174 21.07 13.97 3.09
CA LEU A 174 20.46 12.70 2.69
C LEU A 174 19.67 12.09 3.85
N VAL A 175 18.42 11.77 3.61
CA VAL A 175 17.57 11.10 4.59
C VAL A 175 17.05 9.80 4.03
N ALA A 176 17.54 8.69 4.57
CA ALA A 176 17.04 7.38 4.21
C ALA A 176 15.65 7.12 4.80
N SER A 177 14.77 6.51 4.02
CA SER A 177 13.48 5.98 4.53
C SER A 177 13.71 4.97 5.66
N LYS A 178 12.70 4.82 6.53
CA LYS A 178 12.78 3.85 7.63
C LYS A 178 13.10 2.42 7.13
N PRO A 179 12.47 1.89 6.05
CA PRO A 179 12.83 0.58 5.50
C PRO A 179 14.29 0.50 5.07
N LEU A 180 14.81 1.55 4.38
CA LEU A 180 16.20 1.58 3.94
C LEU A 180 17.18 1.59 5.13
N ARG A 181 16.90 2.40 6.15
CA ARG A 181 17.75 2.43 7.37
C ARG A 181 17.78 1.09 8.08
N LEU A 182 16.64 0.42 8.22
CA LEU A 182 16.58 -0.89 8.86
C LEU A 182 17.33 -1.94 8.04
N TRP A 183 17.23 -1.90 6.72
CA TRP A 183 17.95 -2.78 5.82
C TRP A 183 19.47 -2.58 5.93
N LEU A 184 19.93 -1.34 5.83
CA LEU A 184 21.37 -1.00 5.96
C LEU A 184 21.91 -1.36 7.35
N TYR A 185 21.17 -1.03 8.41
CA TYR A 185 21.58 -1.34 9.80
C TYR A 185 21.67 -2.86 10.04
N GLY A 186 20.67 -3.60 9.58
CA GLY A 186 20.67 -5.06 9.68
C GLY A 186 21.90 -5.66 8.98
N TYR A 187 22.20 -5.18 7.78
CA TYR A 187 23.38 -5.61 7.03
C TYR A 187 24.70 -5.32 7.77
N MET A 188 24.84 -4.13 8.35
CA MET A 188 26.06 -3.73 9.06
C MET A 188 26.24 -4.45 10.40
N LYS A 189 25.15 -4.82 11.08
CA LYS A 189 25.17 -5.50 12.37
C LYS A 189 25.53 -6.98 12.26
N ASP A 190 25.03 -7.65 11.23
CA ASP A 190 25.23 -9.08 11.02
C ASP A 190 26.60 -9.38 10.36
N ARG A 191 27.66 -9.14 11.10
CA ARG A 191 29.04 -9.46 10.67
C ARG A 191 29.27 -10.92 10.29
N GLY A 192 28.30 -11.79 10.48
CA GLY A 192 28.40 -13.23 10.28
C GLY A 192 27.32 -13.87 9.44
N LEU A 193 26.45 -13.16 8.80
CA LEU A 193 25.47 -13.48 7.73
C LEU A 193 25.16 -14.95 7.38
N GLN A 194 25.29 -15.86 8.33
CA GLN A 194 24.96 -17.26 8.06
C GLN A 194 23.48 -17.61 8.26
N SER A 195 22.68 -16.78 8.99
CA SER A 195 21.34 -17.19 9.35
C SER A 195 20.23 -16.79 8.36
N HIS A 196 20.36 -15.67 7.60
CA HIS A 196 19.32 -15.28 6.63
C HIS A 196 19.87 -14.40 5.48
N PRO A 197 20.68 -14.97 4.55
CA PRO A 197 21.32 -14.21 3.47
C PRO A 197 20.33 -13.47 2.55
N TRP A 198 19.12 -14.02 2.35
CA TRP A 198 18.10 -13.43 1.49
C TRP A 198 17.42 -12.16 2.07
N ARG A 199 17.51 -11.92 3.38
CA ARG A 199 16.87 -10.74 4.01
C ARG A 199 17.62 -9.45 3.75
N TYR A 200 18.93 -9.53 3.58
CA TYR A 200 19.81 -8.36 3.50
C TYR A 200 20.35 -8.11 2.10
N ASN A 201 20.34 -9.13 1.25
CA ASN A 201 20.83 -8.99 -0.12
C ASN A 201 19.78 -8.45 -1.09
N TRP A 202 18.58 -8.10 -0.61
CA TRP A 202 17.50 -7.64 -1.46
C TRP A 202 17.15 -6.17 -1.19
N ALA A 203 17.53 -5.28 -2.12
CA ALA A 203 17.01 -3.93 -2.16
C ALA A 203 15.54 -3.96 -2.61
N SER A 204 14.70 -3.20 -1.93
CA SER A 204 13.26 -3.16 -2.16
C SER A 204 12.85 -1.83 -2.79
N SER A 205 11.80 -1.85 -3.60
CA SER A 205 11.17 -0.64 -4.14
C SER A 205 10.57 0.29 -3.07
N SER A 206 10.53 -0.14 -1.80
CA SER A 206 10.18 0.72 -0.66
C SER A 206 11.39 1.47 -0.07
N HIS A 207 12.62 1.08 -0.45
CA HIS A 207 13.84 1.75 -0.03
C HIS A 207 14.01 3.06 -0.80
N SER A 208 14.12 4.18 -0.10
CA SER A 208 14.26 5.49 -0.73
C SER A 208 15.17 6.42 0.04
N ILE A 209 15.71 7.41 -0.67
CA ILE A 209 16.54 8.48 -0.14
C ILE A 209 15.88 9.80 -0.50
N ASP A 210 15.66 10.66 0.50
CA ASP A 210 15.16 12.01 0.35
C ASP A 210 16.35 12.99 0.34
N TYR A 211 16.25 14.06 -0.49
CA TYR A 211 17.31 15.07 -0.67
C TYR A 211 16.72 16.38 -1.20
N ASP A 212 17.52 17.47 -1.20
CA ASP A 212 17.01 18.83 -1.49
C ASP A 212 17.61 19.49 -2.73
N ASN A 213 18.76 19.05 -3.23
CA ASN A 213 19.44 19.70 -4.34
C ASN A 213 19.95 18.76 -5.42
N GLU A 214 20.18 19.30 -6.63
CA GLU A 214 20.61 18.53 -7.80
C GLU A 214 22.07 18.07 -7.71
N SER A 215 22.93 18.78 -6.96
CA SER A 215 24.32 18.33 -6.78
C SER A 215 24.37 17.05 -5.97
N THR A 216 23.52 16.94 -4.94
CA THR A 216 23.34 15.71 -4.18
C THR A 216 22.84 14.55 -5.05
N LEU A 217 21.90 14.82 -5.98
CA LEU A 217 21.47 13.83 -6.95
C LEU A 217 22.61 13.39 -7.86
N SER A 218 23.36 14.35 -8.41
CA SER A 218 24.49 14.06 -9.31
C SER A 218 25.53 13.17 -8.64
N TYR A 219 25.83 13.45 -7.38
CA TYR A 219 26.70 12.59 -6.56
C TYR A 219 26.12 11.18 -6.39
N LEU A 220 24.83 11.06 -6.01
CA LEU A 220 24.17 9.76 -5.86
C LEU A 220 24.15 8.99 -7.19
N MET A 221 23.89 9.66 -8.30
CA MET A 221 23.89 9.02 -9.63
C MET A 221 25.27 8.53 -10.05
N LEU A 222 26.31 9.31 -9.75
CA LEU A 222 27.70 8.91 -10.04
C LEU A 222 28.11 7.67 -9.23
N MET A 223 27.83 7.67 -7.94
CA MET A 223 28.27 6.62 -7.02
C MET A 223 27.38 5.37 -7.07
N TYR A 224 26.06 5.56 -7.23
CA TYR A 224 25.05 4.50 -6.99
C TYR A 224 24.04 4.37 -8.13
N GLY A 225 24.28 4.97 -9.31
CA GLY A 225 23.29 5.09 -10.39
C GLY A 225 22.69 3.77 -10.86
N HIS A 226 23.47 2.67 -10.84
CA HIS A 226 22.98 1.34 -11.21
C HIS A 226 21.87 0.82 -10.26
N MET A 227 21.89 1.26 -8.99
CA MET A 227 20.89 0.89 -7.99
C MET A 227 19.76 1.90 -7.85
N LEU A 228 19.91 3.09 -8.43
CA LEU A 228 18.89 4.11 -8.34
C LEU A 228 17.77 3.87 -9.36
N GLY A 229 16.55 4.02 -8.88
CA GLY A 229 15.33 3.84 -9.65
C GLY A 229 14.62 5.15 -9.92
N LYS A 230 13.31 5.14 -9.76
CA LYS A 230 12.46 6.31 -10.02
C LYS A 230 12.73 7.45 -9.05
N ARG A 231 12.80 8.65 -9.61
CA ARG A 231 12.91 9.91 -8.88
C ARG A 231 11.56 10.62 -8.85
N TYR A 232 11.27 11.27 -7.74
CA TYR A 232 10.07 12.07 -7.57
C TYR A 232 10.39 13.43 -6.95
N LYS A 233 9.74 14.48 -7.45
CA LYS A 233 9.57 15.74 -6.74
C LYS A 233 8.52 15.53 -5.66
N LEU A 234 8.75 16.06 -4.47
CA LEU A 234 7.82 15.98 -3.35
C LEU A 234 7.11 17.32 -3.22
N GLU A 235 5.80 17.32 -3.23
CA GLU A 235 5.00 18.53 -3.12
C GLU A 235 3.85 18.32 -2.13
N LYS A 236 3.40 19.41 -1.52
CA LYS A 236 2.16 19.40 -0.77
C LYS A 236 0.98 19.26 -1.73
N ARG A 237 0.03 18.42 -1.38
CA ARG A 237 -1.20 18.27 -2.15
C ARG A 237 -1.91 19.63 -2.26
N PRO A 238 -2.23 20.11 -3.47
CA PRO A 238 -3.05 21.29 -3.62
C PRO A 238 -4.40 21.03 -2.93
N ILE A 239 -4.82 21.97 -2.10
CA ILE A 239 -6.16 21.94 -1.49
C ILE A 239 -7.14 22.16 -2.62
N PRO A 240 -8.12 21.28 -2.84
CA PRO A 240 -9.17 21.53 -3.82
C PRO A 240 -9.90 22.82 -3.42
N VAL A 241 -9.90 23.81 -4.30
CA VAL A 241 -10.66 25.05 -4.15
C VAL A 241 -12.13 24.76 -4.45
#